data_8c9fc77e993b0090f84665accae071fd
#
_entry.id   8c9fc77e993b0090f84665accae071fd
#
_cell.length_a   1.000
_cell.length_b   1.000
_cell.length_c   1.000
_cell.angle_alpha   90.00
_cell.angle_beta   90.00
_cell.angle_gamma   90.00
#
_symmetry.space_group_name_H-M   'P 1'
#
loop_
_entity.id
_entity.type
_entity.pdbx_description
1 polymer ?
#
loop_
_entity_poly.entity_id
_entity_poly.type
_entity_poly.pdbx_seq_one_letter_code
_entity_poly.pdbx_strand_id
1 'polypeptide(L)'
;IICLCLFFMLFGMNFRLFSQNQNITINRKVNSDQSIDLYYEKKLPGSYYVSLEFSNVTNSDVTNYNTVISGYSGHLLTLKPLDNKNGISYSLRYYSIIGEPNPKVDKDFQYILPFKNGKKVKIYEADNVSEKYFESEKPENWKSYIINSKTPDTLFSMRKGIVVRLVNDFEADTTIVKSFTTKRNSVLIEHSDGTFAKYDGFKKNKIFVKLGQIVYPQTQLGVLDVFNKNSYRASFSIYFLSDKNLSSMAYQSFKNYKSKYEFVTPYFLTQEGLITVESKKEYTSLCNESVLFQEFTRSEKKKYLKDPTQFK
;
A
#
# COMPACT_ATOMS: atom_id res chain seq x y z
N ILE A 1 -13.70 56.08 43.92
CA ILE A 1 -14.15 55.64 42.58
C ILE A 1 -13.00 54.84 41.95
N ILE A 2 -13.02 53.52 42.09
CA ILE A 2 -12.01 52.62 41.57
C ILE A 2 -12.56 52.02 40.29
N CYS A 3 -11.96 52.31 39.15
CA CYS A 3 -12.30 51.78 37.84
C CYS A 3 -11.56 50.47 37.62
N LEU A 4 -12.29 49.35 37.63
CA LEU A 4 -11.75 48.00 37.46
C LEU A 4 -11.74 47.70 35.95
N CYS A 5 -10.60 47.80 35.28
CA CYS A 5 -10.43 47.37 33.88
C CYS A 5 -10.28 45.84 33.84
N LEU A 6 -11.34 45.15 33.41
CA LEU A 6 -11.32 43.73 33.07
C LEU A 6 -10.58 43.54 31.72
N PHE A 7 -9.38 43.03 31.79
CA PHE A 7 -8.60 42.61 30.62
C PHE A 7 -9.06 41.21 30.20
N PHE A 8 -9.89 41.14 29.16
CA PHE A 8 -10.28 39.85 28.52
C PHE A 8 -9.07 39.36 27.71
N MET A 9 -8.28 38.44 28.28
CA MET A 9 -7.33 37.65 27.52
C MET A 9 -8.10 36.64 26.65
N LEU A 10 -8.28 36.97 25.39
CA LEU A 10 -8.68 36.01 24.36
C LEU A 10 -7.50 35.01 24.14
N PHE A 11 -7.55 33.88 24.83
CA PHE A 11 -6.76 32.73 24.50
C PHE A 11 -7.25 32.21 23.14
N GLY A 12 -6.60 32.65 22.06
CA GLY A 12 -6.75 32.04 20.76
C GLY A 12 -6.28 30.59 20.81
N MET A 13 -7.19 29.66 21.06
CA MET A 13 -6.96 28.24 20.82
C MET A 13 -6.69 28.09 19.32
N ASN A 14 -5.42 28.05 18.95
CA ASN A 14 -4.99 27.53 17.65
C ASN A 14 -5.33 26.04 17.62
N PHE A 15 -6.55 25.71 17.21
CA PHE A 15 -6.88 24.38 16.72
C PHE A 15 -5.98 24.15 15.51
N ARG A 16 -4.83 23.52 15.71
CA ARG A 16 -4.13 22.86 14.62
C ARG A 16 -5.05 21.74 14.16
N LEU A 17 -5.87 22.01 13.16
CA LEU A 17 -6.43 20.98 12.30
C LEU A 17 -5.23 20.16 11.83
N PHE A 18 -5.09 18.94 12.35
CA PHE A 18 -4.23 17.94 11.76
C PHE A 18 -4.81 17.67 10.37
N SER A 19 -4.38 18.45 9.39
CA SER A 19 -4.53 18.10 7.99
C SER A 19 -3.84 16.74 7.85
N GLN A 20 -4.62 15.69 7.73
CA GLN A 20 -4.13 14.44 7.20
C GLN A 20 -3.41 14.81 5.91
N ASN A 21 -2.14 14.46 5.82
CA ASN A 21 -1.30 14.73 4.65
C ASN A 21 -1.94 14.00 3.47
N GLN A 22 -2.91 14.65 2.81
CA GLN A 22 -3.68 14.05 1.73
C GLN A 22 -2.72 13.78 0.59
N ASN A 23 -2.60 12.51 0.24
CA ASN A 23 -1.77 12.10 -0.90
C ASN A 23 -2.34 12.65 -2.22
N ILE A 24 -3.64 12.89 -2.28
CA ILE A 24 -4.37 13.34 -3.47
C ILE A 24 -5.02 14.68 -3.17
N THR A 25 -4.87 15.63 -4.10
CA THR A 25 -5.54 16.94 -4.10
C THR A 25 -6.45 17.00 -5.30
N ILE A 26 -7.67 17.53 -5.13
CA ILE A 26 -8.61 17.78 -6.21
C ILE A 26 -8.64 19.27 -6.49
N ASN A 27 -8.29 19.65 -7.70
CA ASN A 27 -8.30 21.01 -8.22
C ASN A 27 -9.47 21.21 -9.18
N ARG A 28 -10.00 22.44 -9.27
CA ARG A 28 -11.07 22.79 -10.19
C ARG A 28 -10.66 23.90 -11.14
N LYS A 29 -11.20 23.88 -12.36
CA LYS A 29 -11.10 24.95 -13.35
C LYS A 29 -12.48 25.24 -13.89
N VAL A 30 -12.91 26.50 -13.84
CA VAL A 30 -14.16 26.96 -14.45
C VAL A 30 -13.86 27.38 -15.90
N ASN A 31 -14.64 26.86 -16.83
CA ASN A 31 -14.55 27.15 -18.27
C ASN A 31 -15.47 28.30 -18.66
N SER A 32 -15.30 28.85 -19.88
CA SER A 32 -16.09 29.96 -20.39
C SER A 32 -17.59 29.65 -20.57
N ASP A 33 -17.94 28.38 -20.73
CA ASP A 33 -19.31 27.86 -20.83
C ASP A 33 -19.94 27.53 -19.47
N GLN A 34 -19.32 27.98 -18.36
CA GLN A 34 -19.68 27.72 -16.97
C GLN A 34 -19.55 26.25 -16.55
N SER A 35 -19.02 25.35 -17.38
CA SER A 35 -18.65 24.00 -16.96
C SER A 35 -17.45 24.04 -16.02
N ILE A 36 -17.29 23.01 -15.17
CA ILE A 36 -16.18 22.89 -14.22
C ILE A 36 -15.46 21.60 -14.46
N ASP A 37 -14.17 21.69 -14.84
CA ASP A 37 -13.28 20.54 -14.90
C ASP A 37 -12.66 20.28 -13.53
N LEU A 38 -12.69 19.02 -13.09
CA LEU A 38 -12.00 18.54 -11.91
C LEU A 38 -10.75 17.74 -12.32
N TYR A 39 -9.63 18.11 -11.70
CA TYR A 39 -8.33 17.47 -11.90
C TYR A 39 -7.80 16.93 -10.59
N TYR A 40 -7.00 15.87 -10.66
CA TYR A 40 -6.27 15.40 -9.50
C TYR A 40 -4.76 15.67 -9.63
N GLU A 41 -4.12 15.83 -8.48
CA GLU A 41 -2.67 15.74 -8.29
C GLU A 41 -2.38 14.76 -7.17
N LYS A 42 -1.41 13.87 -7.39
CA LYS A 42 -1.06 12.78 -6.48
C LYS A 42 0.44 12.79 -6.16
N LYS A 43 0.78 12.64 -4.88
CA LYS A 43 2.18 12.70 -4.40
C LYS A 43 2.88 11.35 -4.43
N LEU A 44 2.15 10.25 -4.23
CA LEU A 44 2.71 8.90 -4.15
C LEU A 44 2.44 8.11 -5.43
N PRO A 45 3.33 7.22 -5.85
CA PRO A 45 3.12 6.32 -6.99
C PRO A 45 2.03 5.28 -6.72
N GLY A 46 1.71 4.49 -7.74
CA GLY A 46 0.73 3.40 -7.66
C GLY A 46 -0.68 3.82 -8.04
N SER A 47 -1.59 2.86 -8.09
CA SER A 47 -3.00 3.07 -8.37
C SER A 47 -3.77 3.44 -7.11
N TYR A 48 -4.81 4.27 -7.27
CA TYR A 48 -5.70 4.67 -6.18
C TYR A 48 -7.14 4.68 -6.67
N TYR A 49 -8.03 4.00 -5.95
CA TYR A 49 -9.45 4.22 -6.08
C TYR A 49 -9.82 5.52 -5.39
N VAL A 50 -10.54 6.38 -6.10
CA VAL A 50 -11.00 7.69 -5.63
C VAL A 50 -12.51 7.74 -5.74
N SER A 51 -13.18 8.15 -4.66
CA SER A 51 -14.62 8.37 -4.60
C SER A 51 -14.89 9.85 -4.34
N LEU A 52 -15.67 10.49 -5.21
CA LEU A 52 -16.13 11.87 -5.11
C LEU A 52 -17.60 11.87 -4.73
N GLU A 53 -17.94 12.50 -3.61
CA GLU A 53 -19.30 12.65 -3.12
C GLU A 53 -19.73 14.12 -3.22
N PHE A 54 -20.74 14.38 -4.07
CA PHE A 54 -21.28 15.71 -4.26
C PHE A 54 -22.53 15.92 -3.42
N SER A 55 -22.65 17.11 -2.82
CA SER A 55 -23.83 17.54 -2.07
C SER A 55 -24.10 19.03 -2.32
N ASN A 56 -25.32 19.50 -2.01
CA ASN A 56 -25.77 20.88 -2.22
C ASN A 56 -25.52 21.35 -3.66
N VAL A 57 -25.76 20.47 -4.64
CA VAL A 57 -25.54 20.75 -6.06
C VAL A 57 -26.65 21.65 -6.59
N THR A 58 -26.25 22.74 -7.26
CA THR A 58 -27.16 23.61 -8.00
C THR A 58 -26.65 23.81 -9.43
N ASN A 59 -27.56 23.85 -10.39
CA ASN A 59 -27.30 24.02 -11.81
C ASN A 59 -26.39 22.93 -12.42
N SER A 60 -26.46 21.72 -11.91
CA SER A 60 -25.82 20.52 -12.50
C SER A 60 -26.56 19.28 -12.04
N ASP A 61 -26.50 18.22 -12.83
CA ASP A 61 -27.04 16.89 -12.53
C ASP A 61 -25.97 15.91 -12.05
N VAL A 62 -24.79 16.41 -11.65
CA VAL A 62 -23.69 15.56 -11.19
C VAL A 62 -24.12 14.69 -10.01
N THR A 63 -23.77 13.43 -10.11
CA THR A 63 -23.91 12.44 -9.04
C THR A 63 -22.54 12.03 -8.50
N ASN A 64 -22.51 11.20 -7.48
CA ASN A 64 -21.26 10.65 -6.95
C ASN A 64 -20.48 9.95 -8.07
N TYR A 65 -19.16 10.11 -8.06
CA TYR A 65 -18.26 9.63 -9.09
C TYR A 65 -17.11 8.84 -8.49
N ASN A 66 -16.86 7.66 -9.03
CA ASN A 66 -15.78 6.79 -8.59
C ASN A 66 -14.86 6.47 -9.77
N THR A 67 -13.57 6.46 -9.53
CA THR A 67 -12.58 6.13 -10.57
C THR A 67 -11.30 5.58 -9.97
N VAL A 68 -10.48 4.95 -10.81
CA VAL A 68 -9.10 4.55 -10.49
C VAL A 68 -8.15 5.51 -11.19
N ILE A 69 -7.21 6.05 -10.44
CA ILE A 69 -6.15 6.93 -10.96
C ILE A 69 -4.78 6.27 -10.74
N SER A 70 -3.90 6.32 -11.74
CA SER A 70 -2.56 5.73 -11.68
C SER A 70 -1.44 6.75 -11.89
N GLY A 71 -1.64 7.75 -12.75
CA GLY A 71 -0.69 8.85 -12.97
C GLY A 71 -0.54 9.78 -11.77
N TYR A 72 0.42 10.70 -11.81
CA TYR A 72 0.61 11.72 -10.78
C TYR A 72 -0.39 12.88 -10.90
N SER A 73 -0.95 13.13 -12.07
CA SER A 73 -2.00 14.12 -12.31
C SER A 73 -2.86 13.70 -13.49
N GLY A 74 -4.08 14.24 -13.56
CA GLY A 74 -4.99 13.98 -14.68
C GLY A 74 -6.35 14.63 -14.47
N HIS A 75 -7.18 14.57 -15.53
CA HIS A 75 -8.57 14.97 -15.49
C HIS A 75 -9.42 13.87 -14.84
N LEU A 76 -10.39 14.25 -14.02
CA LEU A 76 -11.34 13.32 -13.39
C LEU A 76 -12.69 13.34 -14.12
N LEU A 77 -13.36 14.47 -14.10
CA LEU A 77 -14.64 14.66 -14.78
C LEU A 77 -14.91 16.15 -15.02
N THR A 78 -15.86 16.43 -15.92
CA THR A 78 -16.38 17.76 -16.18
C THR A 78 -17.83 17.87 -15.70
N LEU A 79 -18.11 18.80 -14.79
CA LEU A 79 -19.46 19.16 -14.37
C LEU A 79 -20.06 20.08 -15.45
N LYS A 80 -21.22 19.71 -16.00
CA LYS A 80 -21.94 20.52 -17.00
C LYS A 80 -23.04 21.33 -16.33
N PRO A 81 -23.21 22.63 -16.68
CA PRO A 81 -24.34 23.40 -16.19
C PRO A 81 -25.63 22.99 -16.91
N LEU A 82 -26.76 22.99 -16.20
CA LEU A 82 -28.09 22.83 -16.78
C LEU A 82 -28.55 24.11 -17.50
N ASP A 83 -28.09 25.26 -17.01
CA ASP A 83 -28.27 26.58 -17.62
C ASP A 83 -26.92 27.31 -17.66
N ASN A 84 -26.43 27.61 -18.85
CA ASN A 84 -25.13 28.26 -19.08
C ASN A 84 -25.09 29.75 -18.63
N LYS A 85 -26.23 30.32 -18.22
CA LYS A 85 -26.28 31.69 -17.68
C LYS A 85 -25.85 31.74 -16.20
N ASN A 86 -25.93 30.61 -15.52
CA ASN A 86 -25.66 30.49 -14.12
C ASN A 86 -24.46 29.57 -13.86
N GLY A 87 -23.67 29.86 -12.82
CA GLY A 87 -22.57 29.01 -12.39
C GLY A 87 -23.06 27.77 -11.64
N ILE A 88 -22.21 26.73 -11.59
CA ILE A 88 -22.46 25.53 -10.81
C ILE A 88 -21.97 25.76 -9.38
N SER A 89 -22.80 25.43 -8.38
CA SER A 89 -22.40 25.37 -6.98
C SER A 89 -22.54 23.96 -6.43
N TYR A 90 -21.61 23.54 -5.59
CA TYR A 90 -21.60 22.23 -4.94
C TYR A 90 -20.71 22.21 -3.71
N SER A 91 -20.92 21.24 -2.83
CA SER A 91 -19.97 20.80 -1.81
C SER A 91 -19.36 19.47 -2.24
N LEU A 92 -18.04 19.35 -2.13
CA LEU A 92 -17.31 18.13 -2.51
C LEU A 92 -16.62 17.51 -1.29
N ARG A 93 -16.90 16.25 -1.05
CA ARG A 93 -16.13 15.38 -0.17
C ARG A 93 -15.51 14.27 -1.01
N TYR A 94 -14.26 13.90 -0.73
CA TYR A 94 -13.63 12.81 -1.45
C TYR A 94 -12.80 11.92 -0.53
N TYR A 95 -12.69 10.66 -0.93
CA TYR A 95 -11.93 9.63 -0.27
C TYR A 95 -11.01 8.94 -1.26
N SER A 96 -9.91 8.41 -0.79
CA SER A 96 -9.02 7.61 -1.62
C SER A 96 -8.44 6.43 -0.85
N ILE A 97 -8.25 5.32 -1.54
CA ILE A 97 -7.59 4.13 -1.04
C ILE A 97 -6.66 3.57 -2.11
N ILE A 98 -5.49 3.08 -1.70
CA ILE A 98 -4.53 2.50 -2.63
C ILE A 98 -5.07 1.20 -3.22
N GLY A 99 -4.97 1.08 -4.53
CA GLY A 99 -5.37 -0.09 -5.32
C GLY A 99 -6.51 0.16 -6.28
N GLU A 100 -6.66 -0.76 -7.21
CA GLU A 100 -7.82 -0.94 -8.06
C GLU A 100 -8.75 -1.96 -7.40
N PRO A 101 -10.07 -1.68 -7.27
CA PRO A 101 -11.01 -2.63 -6.70
C PRO A 101 -11.20 -3.86 -7.61
N ASN A 102 -11.12 -5.05 -7.04
CA ASN A 102 -11.27 -6.33 -7.72
C ASN A 102 -10.45 -6.42 -9.03
N PRO A 103 -9.13 -6.18 -8.97
CA PRO A 103 -8.30 -6.24 -10.15
C PRO A 103 -8.28 -7.67 -10.72
N LYS A 104 -7.84 -7.81 -11.96
CA LYS A 104 -7.72 -9.13 -12.59
C LYS A 104 -6.47 -9.85 -12.07
N VAL A 105 -6.59 -10.42 -10.87
CA VAL A 105 -5.50 -11.15 -10.21
C VAL A 105 -5.12 -12.40 -11.00
N ASP A 106 -3.83 -12.56 -11.29
CA ASP A 106 -3.28 -13.81 -11.81
C ASP A 106 -3.08 -14.79 -10.63
N LYS A 107 -4.03 -15.72 -10.48
CA LYS A 107 -4.03 -16.69 -9.38
C LYS A 107 -2.97 -17.79 -9.53
N ASP A 108 -2.48 -17.99 -10.74
CA ASP A 108 -1.49 -19.03 -11.06
C ASP A 108 -0.06 -18.47 -11.14
N PHE A 109 0.11 -17.16 -10.84
CA PHE A 109 1.41 -16.52 -10.86
C PHE A 109 2.40 -17.21 -9.92
N GLN A 110 3.60 -17.49 -10.42
CA GLN A 110 4.66 -18.13 -9.66
C GLN A 110 5.58 -17.07 -9.04
N TYR A 111 5.55 -16.98 -7.72
CA TYR A 111 6.42 -16.12 -6.95
C TYR A 111 7.74 -16.83 -6.59
N ILE A 112 8.77 -16.05 -6.27
CA ILE A 112 9.94 -16.55 -5.55
C ILE A 112 9.84 -16.21 -4.07
N LEU A 113 10.54 -16.97 -3.21
CA LEU A 113 10.66 -16.56 -1.81
C LEU A 113 11.48 -15.26 -1.68
N PRO A 114 11.19 -14.40 -0.68
CA PRO A 114 11.84 -13.08 -0.55
C PRO A 114 13.27 -13.17 0.00
N PHE A 115 14.03 -14.17 -0.43
CA PHE A 115 15.41 -14.41 -0.03
C PHE A 115 16.30 -14.68 -1.23
N LYS A 116 17.61 -14.52 -1.02
CA LYS A 116 18.61 -14.86 -2.03
C LYS A 116 18.43 -16.31 -2.50
N ASN A 117 18.62 -16.52 -3.78
CA ASN A 117 18.60 -17.87 -4.40
C ASN A 117 19.50 -18.85 -3.62
N GLY A 118 18.99 -20.05 -3.32
CA GLY A 118 19.66 -21.07 -2.52
C GLY A 118 19.55 -20.89 -0.99
N LYS A 119 18.95 -19.80 -0.49
CA LYS A 119 18.75 -19.63 0.96
C LYS A 119 17.61 -20.53 1.45
N LYS A 120 17.91 -21.36 2.45
CA LYS A 120 16.93 -22.19 3.16
C LYS A 120 16.32 -21.42 4.32
N VAL A 121 15.00 -21.42 4.41
CA VAL A 121 14.23 -20.68 5.43
C VAL A 121 13.07 -21.51 5.95
N LYS A 122 12.78 -21.38 7.24
CA LYS A 122 11.58 -21.93 7.87
C LYS A 122 10.49 -20.88 7.88
N ILE A 123 9.34 -21.20 7.32
CA ILE A 123 8.22 -20.26 7.17
C ILE A 123 7.09 -20.65 8.11
N TYR A 124 6.47 -19.63 8.71
CA TYR A 124 5.30 -19.76 9.58
C TYR A 124 4.15 -18.96 8.99
N GLU A 125 2.93 -19.48 9.02
CA GLU A 125 1.76 -18.65 8.81
C GLU A 125 1.50 -17.79 10.05
N ALA A 126 1.18 -16.52 9.83
CA ALA A 126 0.93 -15.56 10.90
C ALA A 126 -0.56 -15.54 11.26
N ASP A 127 -0.86 -15.53 12.56
CA ASP A 127 -2.20 -15.18 13.04
C ASP A 127 -2.55 -13.73 12.66
N ASN A 128 -3.84 -13.47 12.49
CA ASN A 128 -4.31 -12.09 12.36
C ASN A 128 -4.26 -11.40 13.73
N VAL A 129 -3.47 -10.32 13.83
CA VAL A 129 -3.30 -9.58 15.09
C VAL A 129 -4.61 -8.94 15.56
N SER A 130 -5.42 -8.43 14.61
CA SER A 130 -6.67 -7.77 14.92
C SER A 130 -7.72 -8.76 15.49
N GLU A 131 -7.80 -9.96 14.90
CA GLU A 131 -8.63 -11.05 15.42
C GLU A 131 -8.14 -11.49 16.81
N LYS A 132 -6.84 -11.72 16.95
CA LYS A 132 -6.24 -12.33 18.14
C LYS A 132 -6.25 -11.42 19.38
N TYR A 133 -6.09 -10.10 19.21
CA TYR A 133 -5.89 -9.16 20.31
C TYR A 133 -6.95 -8.07 20.41
N PHE A 134 -7.77 -7.85 19.37
CA PHE A 134 -8.72 -6.74 19.31
C PHE A 134 -10.14 -7.18 18.98
N GLU A 135 -10.42 -8.48 18.97
CA GLU A 135 -11.74 -9.07 18.67
C GLU A 135 -12.36 -8.58 17.36
N SER A 136 -11.52 -8.16 16.41
CA SER A 136 -11.96 -7.70 15.11
C SER A 136 -12.12 -8.87 14.15
N GLU A 137 -13.03 -8.71 13.17
CA GLU A 137 -13.21 -9.73 12.13
C GLU A 137 -11.92 -9.92 11.32
N LYS A 138 -11.50 -11.18 11.14
CA LYS A 138 -10.37 -11.54 10.31
C LYS A 138 -10.68 -11.22 8.85
N PRO A 139 -9.76 -10.59 8.10
CA PRO A 139 -9.94 -10.38 6.67
C PRO A 139 -10.19 -11.70 5.93
N GLU A 140 -11.05 -11.64 4.90
CA GLU A 140 -11.32 -12.81 4.06
C GLU A 140 -10.03 -13.32 3.41
N ASN A 141 -9.86 -14.64 3.38
CA ASN A 141 -8.68 -15.30 2.82
C ASN A 141 -7.34 -14.83 3.45
N TRP A 142 -7.35 -14.43 4.73
CA TRP A 142 -6.14 -13.99 5.40
C TRP A 142 -4.97 -14.93 5.17
N LYS A 143 -3.89 -14.39 4.59
CA LYS A 143 -2.60 -15.06 4.40
C LYS A 143 -1.48 -14.07 4.66
N SER A 144 -0.67 -14.38 5.65
CA SER A 144 0.56 -13.65 5.96
C SER A 144 1.60 -14.64 6.47
N TYR A 145 2.85 -14.36 6.19
CA TYR A 145 3.94 -15.28 6.47
C TYR A 145 4.99 -14.60 7.35
N ILE A 146 5.55 -15.36 8.27
CA ILE A 146 6.62 -14.93 9.17
C ILE A 146 7.82 -15.82 8.97
N ILE A 147 9.00 -15.21 8.91
CA ILE A 147 10.29 -15.88 8.93
C ILE A 147 11.11 -15.29 10.06
N ASN A 148 11.63 -16.16 10.92
CA ASN A 148 12.57 -15.77 11.96
C ASN A 148 13.98 -16.18 11.55
N SER A 149 14.92 -15.26 11.71
CA SER A 149 16.34 -15.50 11.44
C SER A 149 17.19 -15.17 12.68
N LYS A 150 18.36 -15.80 12.76
CA LYS A 150 19.40 -15.48 13.77
C LYS A 150 20.37 -14.41 13.27
N THR A 151 20.28 -14.04 11.99
CA THR A 151 21.16 -13.09 11.33
C THR A 151 20.37 -11.96 10.67
N PRO A 152 20.97 -10.78 10.46
CA PRO A 152 20.33 -9.66 9.73
C PRO A 152 20.29 -9.95 8.22
N ASP A 153 19.40 -10.88 7.83
CA ASP A 153 19.24 -11.25 6.43
C ASP A 153 18.72 -10.08 5.58
N THR A 154 19.03 -10.11 4.28
CA THR A 154 18.46 -9.20 3.30
C THR A 154 17.18 -9.79 2.72
N LEU A 155 16.12 -8.99 2.61
CA LEU A 155 14.92 -9.33 1.85
C LEU A 155 15.04 -8.88 0.40
N PHE A 156 14.43 -9.67 -0.47
CA PHE A 156 14.42 -9.46 -1.92
C PHE A 156 12.97 -9.39 -2.44
N SER A 157 12.76 -8.71 -3.57
CA SER A 157 11.47 -8.70 -4.23
C SER A 157 11.10 -10.09 -4.75
N MET A 158 9.86 -10.51 -4.48
CA MET A 158 9.32 -11.80 -4.92
C MET A 158 8.84 -11.79 -6.37
N ARG A 159 8.52 -10.60 -6.90
CA ARG A 159 7.89 -10.38 -8.20
C ARG A 159 8.26 -9.00 -8.73
N LYS A 160 8.15 -8.77 -10.04
CA LYS A 160 8.26 -7.44 -10.65
C LYS A 160 7.13 -6.54 -10.19
N GLY A 161 7.43 -5.25 -9.94
CA GLY A 161 6.42 -4.26 -9.56
C GLY A 161 7.01 -2.89 -9.34
N ILE A 162 6.18 -1.97 -8.84
CA ILE A 162 6.55 -0.60 -8.50
C ILE A 162 6.46 -0.41 -6.99
N VAL A 163 7.49 0.19 -6.40
CA VAL A 163 7.48 0.55 -4.97
C VAL A 163 6.52 1.71 -4.76
N VAL A 164 5.40 1.47 -4.08
CA VAL A 164 4.32 2.46 -3.92
C VAL A 164 4.23 3.06 -2.52
N ARG A 165 4.84 2.42 -1.52
CA ARG A 165 4.95 2.96 -0.16
C ARG A 165 6.22 2.46 0.51
N LEU A 166 6.84 3.36 1.27
CA LEU A 166 7.96 3.08 2.16
C LEU A 166 7.66 3.64 3.56
N VAL A 167 7.96 2.85 4.57
CA VAL A 167 8.04 3.29 5.98
C VAL A 167 9.46 3.01 6.45
N ASN A 168 10.15 4.04 6.93
CA ASN A 168 11.57 3.96 7.32
C ASN A 168 11.86 4.78 8.60
N ASP A 169 10.87 4.86 9.51
CA ASP A 169 10.88 5.80 10.64
C ASP A 169 11.22 5.13 11.97
N PHE A 170 11.00 3.82 12.06
CA PHE A 170 11.06 3.10 13.33
C PHE A 170 12.44 2.48 13.58
N GLU A 171 12.93 2.67 14.78
CA GLU A 171 14.08 1.93 15.33
C GLU A 171 13.58 0.78 16.20
N ALA A 172 14.30 -0.34 16.16
CA ALA A 172 13.98 -1.47 17.00
C ALA A 172 14.29 -1.13 18.47
N ASP A 173 13.30 -1.31 19.33
CA ASP A 173 13.50 -1.33 20.76
C ASP A 173 13.80 -2.76 21.20
N THR A 174 15.02 -3.02 21.62
CA THR A 174 15.51 -4.34 22.05
C THR A 174 15.41 -4.57 23.55
N THR A 175 14.95 -3.58 24.32
CA THR A 175 14.86 -3.65 25.78
C THR A 175 13.70 -4.50 26.25
N ILE A 176 12.64 -4.61 25.46
CA ILE A 176 11.43 -5.38 25.75
C ILE A 176 11.26 -6.57 24.82
N VAL A 177 10.74 -7.67 25.35
CA VAL A 177 10.33 -8.82 24.54
C VAL A 177 8.92 -8.60 24.03
N LYS A 178 8.73 -8.72 22.70
CA LYS A 178 7.48 -8.43 22.00
C LYS A 178 6.91 -9.69 21.37
N SER A 179 5.63 -9.90 21.51
CA SER A 179 4.87 -10.89 20.71
C SER A 179 4.55 -10.34 19.33
N PHE A 180 4.16 -9.06 19.27
CA PHE A 180 3.88 -8.32 18.04
C PHE A 180 4.24 -6.83 18.21
N THR A 181 4.33 -6.11 17.11
CA THR A 181 4.41 -4.64 17.08
C THR A 181 3.86 -4.12 15.76
N THR A 182 3.18 -2.98 15.80
CA THR A 182 2.72 -2.24 14.62
C THR A 182 3.75 -1.25 14.12
N LYS A 183 4.78 -0.93 14.94
CA LYS A 183 5.86 -0.02 14.58
C LYS A 183 6.97 -0.79 13.86
N ARG A 184 6.83 -0.93 12.55
CA ARG A 184 7.80 -1.63 11.69
C ARG A 184 8.05 -0.88 10.40
N ASN A 185 9.29 -0.86 9.96
CA ASN A 185 9.63 -0.36 8.63
C ASN A 185 9.19 -1.37 7.58
N SER A 186 8.68 -0.85 6.46
CA SER A 186 8.05 -1.67 5.44
C SER A 186 8.25 -1.14 4.04
N VAL A 187 8.15 -2.03 3.07
CA VAL A 187 8.09 -1.76 1.63
C VAL A 187 6.79 -2.35 1.11
N LEU A 188 6.04 -1.55 0.34
CA LEU A 188 4.86 -1.99 -0.40
C LEU A 188 5.14 -1.88 -1.89
N ILE A 189 4.92 -2.97 -2.60
CA ILE A 189 5.13 -3.10 -4.05
C ILE A 189 3.79 -3.42 -4.70
N GLU A 190 3.42 -2.66 -5.72
CA GLU A 190 2.26 -2.92 -6.57
C GLU A 190 2.71 -3.68 -7.83
N HIS A 191 2.01 -4.75 -8.15
CA HIS A 191 2.24 -5.58 -9.33
C HIS A 191 1.31 -5.20 -10.49
N SER A 192 1.64 -5.66 -11.69
CA SER A 192 0.91 -5.33 -12.92
C SER A 192 -0.53 -5.83 -12.94
N ASP A 193 -0.87 -6.85 -12.15
CA ASP A 193 -2.21 -7.40 -12.00
C ASP A 193 -3.02 -6.76 -10.86
N GLY A 194 -2.55 -5.64 -10.29
CA GLY A 194 -3.21 -4.90 -9.21
C GLY A 194 -3.04 -5.52 -7.81
N THR A 195 -2.29 -6.61 -7.67
CA THR A 195 -1.92 -7.14 -6.36
C THR A 195 -0.79 -6.34 -5.73
N PHE A 196 -0.72 -6.39 -4.40
CA PHE A 196 0.34 -5.78 -3.60
C PHE A 196 1.12 -6.85 -2.87
N ALA A 197 2.45 -6.72 -2.85
CA ALA A 197 3.29 -7.44 -1.91
C ALA A 197 3.78 -6.47 -0.83
N LYS A 198 3.46 -6.76 0.43
CA LYS A 198 3.94 -6.03 1.59
C LYS A 198 5.06 -6.80 2.28
N TYR A 199 6.14 -6.12 2.57
CA TYR A 199 7.29 -6.64 3.30
C TYR A 199 7.52 -5.79 4.55
N ASP A 200 7.61 -6.42 5.72
CA ASP A 200 7.82 -5.75 7.00
C ASP A 200 9.07 -6.29 7.71
N GLY A 201 9.72 -5.42 8.47
CA GLY A 201 10.80 -5.80 9.36
C GLY A 201 12.16 -5.27 8.98
N PHE A 202 12.22 -4.23 8.17
CA PHE A 202 13.48 -3.61 7.77
C PHE A 202 14.09 -2.77 8.88
N LYS A 203 15.42 -2.75 8.90
CA LYS A 203 16.20 -1.85 9.75
C LYS A 203 16.10 -0.42 9.20
N LYS A 204 15.92 0.55 10.08
CA LYS A 204 15.91 1.97 9.74
C LYS A 204 17.16 2.34 8.95
N ASN A 205 16.99 3.12 7.88
CA ASN A 205 18.05 3.55 6.96
C ASN A 205 18.80 2.40 6.25
N LYS A 206 18.20 1.20 6.20
CA LYS A 206 18.73 0.03 5.46
C LYS A 206 17.72 -0.54 4.47
N ILE A 207 16.80 0.29 3.99
CA ILE A 207 15.96 0.04 2.80
C ILE A 207 16.73 0.58 1.60
N PHE A 208 16.87 -0.22 0.55
CA PHE A 208 17.71 0.07 -0.62
C PHE A 208 16.93 0.62 -1.81
N VAL A 209 15.61 0.47 -1.79
CA VAL A 209 14.72 0.90 -2.87
C VAL A 209 14.08 2.25 -2.56
N LYS A 210 13.57 2.93 -3.61
CA LYS A 210 12.94 4.24 -3.53
C LYS A 210 11.48 4.19 -4.00
N LEU A 211 10.66 5.14 -3.56
CA LEU A 211 9.31 5.33 -4.09
C LEU A 211 9.33 5.53 -5.60
N GLY A 212 8.44 4.84 -6.31
CA GLY A 212 8.34 4.85 -7.77
C GLY A 212 9.38 3.98 -8.49
N GLN A 213 10.31 3.35 -7.77
CA GLN A 213 11.29 2.45 -8.37
C GLN A 213 10.59 1.17 -8.88
N ILE A 214 10.91 0.79 -10.11
CA ILE A 214 10.58 -0.54 -10.62
C ILE A 214 11.57 -1.53 -10.02
N VAL A 215 11.05 -2.60 -9.43
CA VAL A 215 11.82 -3.71 -8.89
C VAL A 215 11.51 -4.98 -9.68
N TYR A 216 12.45 -5.90 -9.69
CA TYR A 216 12.36 -7.19 -10.37
C TYR A 216 12.54 -8.32 -9.36
N PRO A 217 12.17 -9.57 -9.68
CA PRO A 217 12.50 -10.69 -8.81
C PRO A 217 13.98 -10.69 -8.45
N GLN A 218 14.34 -10.91 -7.18
CA GLN A 218 15.71 -10.81 -6.65
C GLN A 218 16.30 -9.38 -6.53
N THR A 219 15.55 -8.30 -6.78
CA THR A 219 15.99 -6.94 -6.36
C THR A 219 16.09 -6.88 -4.85
N GLN A 220 17.21 -6.40 -4.31
CA GLN A 220 17.43 -6.23 -2.88
C GLN A 220 16.53 -5.10 -2.33
N LEU A 221 15.68 -5.41 -1.38
CA LEU A 221 14.77 -4.43 -0.77
C LEU A 221 15.36 -3.77 0.47
N GLY A 222 16.09 -4.51 1.29
CA GLY A 222 16.70 -4.00 2.51
C GLY A 222 17.08 -5.09 3.50
N VAL A 223 17.72 -4.69 4.60
CA VAL A 223 18.21 -5.57 5.65
C VAL A 223 17.20 -5.66 6.79
N LEU A 224 17.02 -6.85 7.35
CA LEU A 224 16.16 -7.08 8.51
C LEU A 224 16.66 -6.39 9.78
N ASP A 225 15.73 -5.89 10.56
CA ASP A 225 15.99 -5.37 11.90
C ASP A 225 15.77 -6.44 12.96
N VAL A 226 16.37 -6.19 14.13
CA VAL A 226 16.14 -7.00 15.32
C VAL A 226 14.68 -6.88 15.74
N PHE A 227 14.05 -8.02 16.00
CA PHE A 227 12.69 -8.06 16.54
C PHE A 227 12.69 -8.28 18.05
N ASN A 228 13.47 -9.25 18.55
CA ASN A 228 13.67 -9.54 19.96
C ASN A 228 15.12 -9.96 20.21
N LYS A 229 15.85 -9.25 21.08
CA LYS A 229 17.27 -9.56 21.39
C LYS A 229 18.07 -9.90 20.15
N ASN A 230 18.39 -11.18 19.93
CA ASN A 230 19.17 -11.68 18.80
C ASN A 230 18.28 -12.34 17.73
N SER A 231 16.99 -12.06 17.68
CA SER A 231 16.05 -12.60 16.71
C SER A 231 15.62 -11.53 15.72
N TYR A 232 15.80 -11.78 14.45
CA TYR A 232 15.35 -10.97 13.33
C TYR A 232 14.08 -11.56 12.77
N ARG A 233 13.10 -10.73 12.39
CA ARG A 233 11.82 -11.21 11.89
C ARG A 233 11.39 -10.45 10.65
N ALA A 234 11.23 -11.18 9.56
CA ALA A 234 10.49 -10.71 8.39
C ALA A 234 9.03 -11.12 8.48
N SER A 235 8.13 -10.31 7.92
CA SER A 235 6.82 -10.78 7.50
C SER A 235 6.49 -10.27 6.11
N PHE A 236 5.71 -11.05 5.37
CA PHE A 236 5.24 -10.64 4.05
C PHE A 236 3.84 -11.20 3.79
N SER A 237 3.11 -10.50 2.94
CA SER A 237 1.76 -10.87 2.50
C SER A 237 1.50 -10.36 1.11
N ILE A 238 0.60 -11.03 0.38
CA ILE A 238 0.14 -10.63 -0.95
C ILE A 238 -1.36 -10.43 -0.86
N TYR A 239 -1.87 -9.28 -1.34
CA TYR A 239 -3.27 -8.93 -1.25
C TYR A 239 -3.65 -7.95 -2.37
N PHE A 240 -4.94 -7.73 -2.57
CA PHE A 240 -5.50 -6.73 -3.48
C PHE A 240 -6.66 -5.98 -2.83
N LEU A 241 -7.02 -4.84 -3.39
CA LEU A 241 -8.18 -4.08 -2.95
C LEU A 241 -9.45 -4.77 -3.44
N SER A 242 -10.34 -5.16 -2.51
CA SER A 242 -11.66 -5.68 -2.82
C SER A 242 -12.67 -4.53 -2.95
N ASP A 243 -13.71 -4.69 -3.76
CA ASP A 243 -14.85 -3.76 -3.81
C ASP A 243 -15.78 -3.92 -2.59
N LYS A 244 -15.66 -5.05 -1.88
CA LYS A 244 -16.38 -5.29 -0.64
C LYS A 244 -16.05 -4.20 0.37
N ASN A 245 -17.07 -3.63 1.00
CA ASN A 245 -16.93 -2.59 2.02
C ASN A 245 -16.34 -1.24 1.56
N LEU A 246 -16.22 -0.96 0.25
CA LEU A 246 -15.78 0.35 -0.23
C LEU A 246 -16.82 1.45 0.03
N SER A 247 -18.11 1.12 0.04
CA SER A 247 -19.19 2.06 0.38
C SER A 247 -19.11 2.60 1.82
N SER A 248 -18.40 1.92 2.70
CA SER A 248 -18.14 2.35 4.08
C SER A 248 -16.74 2.98 4.23
N MET A 249 -16.36 3.90 3.34
CA MET A 249 -15.07 4.62 3.46
C MET A 249 -15.05 5.62 4.62
N ALA A 250 -16.21 5.94 5.20
CA ALA A 250 -16.33 6.69 6.44
C ALA A 250 -15.63 5.96 7.61
N TYR A 251 -15.24 6.76 8.62
CA TYR A 251 -14.59 6.28 9.84
C TYR A 251 -15.38 5.12 10.47
N GLN A 252 -14.75 3.97 10.61
CA GLN A 252 -15.25 2.82 11.34
C GLN A 252 -14.44 2.65 12.63
N SER A 253 -15.12 2.33 13.74
CA SER A 253 -14.42 1.96 14.97
C SER A 253 -13.64 0.66 14.77
N PHE A 254 -12.56 0.45 15.53
CA PHE A 254 -11.75 -0.78 15.45
C PHE A 254 -12.60 -2.07 15.55
N LYS A 255 -13.63 -2.06 16.39
CA LYS A 255 -14.51 -3.22 16.59
C LYS A 255 -15.36 -3.55 15.37
N ASN A 256 -15.72 -2.55 14.57
CA ASN A 256 -16.58 -2.71 13.38
C ASN A 256 -15.77 -2.60 12.07
N TYR A 257 -14.43 -2.54 12.17
CA TYR A 257 -13.59 -2.40 10.99
C TYR A 257 -13.60 -3.68 10.16
N LYS A 258 -14.10 -3.56 8.94
CA LYS A 258 -14.01 -4.61 7.93
C LYS A 258 -12.85 -4.32 6.98
N SER A 259 -12.00 -5.30 6.77
CA SER A 259 -10.91 -5.14 5.80
C SER A 259 -11.47 -4.83 4.42
N LYS A 260 -10.82 -3.89 3.74
CA LYS A 260 -11.05 -3.60 2.32
C LYS A 260 -10.13 -4.40 1.41
N TYR A 261 -9.25 -5.23 1.97
CA TYR A 261 -8.31 -6.05 1.22
C TYR A 261 -8.59 -7.52 1.41
N GLU A 262 -8.47 -8.25 0.30
CA GLU A 262 -8.49 -9.72 0.27
C GLU A 262 -7.08 -10.23 0.01
N PHE A 263 -6.75 -11.38 0.63
CA PHE A 263 -5.41 -11.95 0.57
C PHE A 263 -5.32 -13.06 -0.49
N VAL A 264 -4.16 -13.13 -1.12
CA VAL A 264 -3.82 -14.17 -2.10
C VAL A 264 -2.97 -15.23 -1.44
N THR A 265 -3.28 -16.51 -1.69
CA THR A 265 -2.38 -17.62 -1.37
C THR A 265 -1.43 -17.83 -2.55
N PRO A 266 -0.15 -17.39 -2.47
CA PRO A 266 0.77 -17.46 -3.60
C PRO A 266 1.33 -18.85 -3.79
N TYR A 267 1.62 -19.21 -5.04
CA TYR A 267 2.49 -20.32 -5.39
C TYR A 267 3.95 -19.85 -5.41
N PHE A 268 4.81 -20.52 -4.66
CA PHE A 268 6.24 -20.22 -4.63
C PHE A 268 7.04 -21.27 -5.36
N LEU A 269 7.93 -20.84 -6.26
CA LEU A 269 8.96 -21.70 -6.81
C LEU A 269 10.08 -21.85 -5.77
N THR A 270 10.35 -23.10 -5.41
CA THR A 270 11.40 -23.50 -4.45
C THR A 270 12.20 -24.67 -5.02
N GLN A 271 13.31 -25.03 -4.39
CA GLN A 271 14.04 -26.26 -4.78
C GLN A 271 13.19 -27.52 -4.55
N GLU A 272 12.26 -27.46 -3.61
CA GLU A 272 11.31 -28.52 -3.31
C GLU A 272 10.14 -28.62 -4.30
N GLY A 273 10.10 -27.70 -5.30
CA GLY A 273 9.06 -27.63 -6.33
C GLY A 273 8.22 -26.36 -6.24
N LEU A 274 7.14 -26.31 -7.03
CA LEU A 274 6.12 -25.27 -6.95
C LEU A 274 5.15 -25.63 -5.83
N ILE A 275 5.09 -24.77 -4.79
CA ILE A 275 4.37 -25.06 -3.55
C ILE A 275 3.49 -23.89 -3.09
N THR A 276 2.47 -24.19 -2.34
CA THR A 276 1.90 -23.27 -1.35
C THR A 276 2.57 -23.51 0.00
N VAL A 277 2.84 -22.43 0.75
CA VAL A 277 3.54 -22.56 2.03
C VAL A 277 2.68 -23.32 3.04
N GLU A 278 3.25 -24.36 3.62
CA GLU A 278 2.74 -25.03 4.83
C GLU A 278 3.50 -24.48 6.05
N SER A 279 2.76 -24.07 7.08
CA SER A 279 3.35 -23.48 8.28
C SER A 279 4.34 -24.44 8.96
N LYS A 280 5.46 -23.90 9.45
CA LYS A 280 6.56 -24.59 10.13
C LYS A 280 7.44 -25.49 9.25
N LYS A 281 7.21 -25.53 7.94
CA LYS A 281 8.10 -26.22 6.99
C LYS A 281 9.28 -25.35 6.56
N GLU A 282 10.33 -26.00 6.11
CA GLU A 282 11.51 -25.38 5.51
C GLU A 282 11.45 -25.48 4.01
N TYR A 283 11.85 -24.40 3.34
CA TYR A 283 11.91 -24.29 1.89
C TYR A 283 13.18 -23.59 1.46
N THR A 284 13.71 -23.97 0.31
CA THR A 284 14.91 -23.38 -0.26
C THR A 284 14.52 -22.45 -1.41
N SER A 285 14.85 -21.16 -1.28
CA SER A 285 14.56 -20.15 -2.32
C SER A 285 15.17 -20.56 -3.65
N LEU A 286 14.38 -20.56 -4.71
CA LEU A 286 14.80 -20.80 -6.09
C LEU A 286 14.31 -19.68 -6.99
N CYS A 287 15.22 -19.14 -7.78
CA CYS A 287 14.92 -18.23 -8.87
C CYS A 287 15.62 -18.73 -10.14
N ASN A 288 14.84 -19.22 -11.09
CA ASN A 288 15.30 -19.62 -12.40
C ASN A 288 14.82 -18.63 -13.48
N GLU A 289 15.25 -18.80 -14.70
CA GLU A 289 14.90 -17.90 -15.82
C GLU A 289 13.40 -17.90 -16.12
N SER A 290 12.68 -19.01 -15.94
CA SER A 290 11.25 -19.09 -16.22
C SER A 290 10.45 -18.16 -15.32
N VAL A 291 10.74 -18.14 -14.01
CA VAL A 291 10.07 -17.27 -13.04
C VAL A 291 10.58 -15.84 -13.13
N LEU A 292 11.89 -15.65 -13.32
CA LEU A 292 12.48 -14.33 -13.44
C LEU A 292 11.87 -13.52 -14.60
N PHE A 293 11.63 -14.17 -15.73
CA PHE A 293 11.20 -13.50 -16.97
C PHE A 293 9.69 -13.48 -17.20
N GLN A 294 8.86 -13.97 -16.27
CA GLN A 294 7.40 -14.02 -16.45
C GLN A 294 6.79 -12.67 -16.86
N GLU A 295 7.29 -11.57 -16.28
CA GLU A 295 6.76 -10.22 -16.53
C GLU A 295 7.77 -9.30 -17.24
N PHE A 296 8.88 -9.85 -17.74
CA PHE A 296 9.83 -9.04 -18.50
C PHE A 296 9.32 -8.77 -19.90
N THR A 297 9.36 -7.50 -20.31
CA THR A 297 9.22 -7.16 -21.73
C THR A 297 10.39 -7.73 -22.52
N ARG A 298 10.21 -7.84 -23.84
CA ARG A 298 11.32 -8.28 -24.75
C ARG A 298 12.58 -7.41 -24.59
N SER A 299 12.38 -6.10 -24.39
CA SER A 299 13.50 -5.16 -24.19
C SER A 299 14.20 -5.38 -22.85
N GLU A 300 13.44 -5.57 -21.77
CA GLU A 300 14.01 -5.86 -20.44
C GLU A 300 14.78 -7.17 -20.42
N LYS A 301 14.22 -8.23 -21.02
CA LYS A 301 14.92 -9.52 -21.14
C LYS A 301 16.25 -9.37 -21.90
N LYS A 302 16.26 -8.64 -23.02
CA LYS A 302 17.50 -8.36 -23.78
C LYS A 302 18.53 -7.57 -22.96
N LYS A 303 18.08 -6.57 -22.19
CA LYS A 303 18.96 -5.78 -21.30
C LYS A 303 19.52 -6.64 -20.17
N TYR A 304 18.67 -7.44 -19.52
CA TYR A 304 19.07 -8.35 -18.45
C TYR A 304 20.15 -9.34 -18.90
N LEU A 305 19.96 -9.98 -20.06
CA LEU A 305 20.93 -10.94 -20.62
C LEU A 305 22.27 -10.26 -20.96
N LYS A 306 22.26 -8.96 -21.26
CA LYS A 306 23.48 -8.20 -21.51
C LYS A 306 24.20 -7.76 -20.22
N ASP A 307 23.42 -7.33 -19.22
CA ASP A 307 23.93 -6.86 -17.93
C ASP A 307 22.88 -7.06 -16.83
N PRO A 308 22.90 -8.20 -16.10
CA PRO A 308 21.98 -8.48 -15.01
C PRO A 308 22.09 -7.53 -13.82
N THR A 309 23.20 -6.78 -13.69
CA THR A 309 23.45 -5.91 -12.53
C THR A 309 22.51 -4.71 -12.49
N GLN A 310 21.99 -4.28 -13.66
CA GLN A 310 21.01 -3.19 -13.77
C GLN A 310 19.63 -3.52 -13.17
N PHE A 311 19.39 -4.77 -12.81
CA PHE A 311 18.09 -5.27 -12.29
C PHE A 311 18.17 -5.74 -10.82
N LYS A 312 19.29 -5.45 -10.14
CA LYS A 312 19.54 -5.86 -8.75
C LYS A 312 19.23 -4.77 -7.74
#